data_81d09aee9f25aa8cc800ffb1cf3c53ab
#
_entry.id   81d09aee9f25aa8cc800ffb1cf3c53ab
#
_cell.length_a   1.000
_cell.length_b   1.000
_cell.length_c   1.000
_cell.angle_alpha   90.00
_cell.angle_beta   90.00
_cell.angle_gamma   90.00
#
_symmetry.space_group_name_H-M   'P 1'
#
loop_
_entity.id
_entity.type
_entity.pdbx_description
1 polymer ?
#
loop_
_entity_poly.entity_id
_entity_poly.type
_entity_poly.pdbx_seq_one_letter_code
_entity_poly.pdbx_strand_id
1 'polypeptide(L)'
;MPESGPPRRTTFPDHRLPTTPMAEDFRQFVESMLLSLAALLPIVNPLGAAPVYLAKTVDLTPAEHAYLSRRVAINCFLLLLASLLIGAYVLDFFGLSVPIVQVAGGLVVCSLAWTLLNEPDEPIEWVHDAAKAITRPDLRTRAFYPLTLPLIVGPGSISVAITIGANQSQNVRSLIVNSAAHITSMLIVAIAIFVSLRYAETIIRRLGPTGTAVMLRLSAFILLCIGVQILWNGASALWRTLTPV
;
A
#
# COMPACT_ATOMS: atom_id res chain seq x y z
N MET A 1 70.15 -1.03 15.50
CA MET A 1 68.85 -0.37 15.59
C MET A 1 67.79 -1.40 15.24
N PRO A 2 66.94 -1.85 16.16
CA PRO A 2 65.84 -2.79 15.82
C PRO A 2 64.63 -2.00 15.32
N GLU A 3 64.12 -2.40 14.15
CA GLU A 3 62.90 -1.89 13.54
C GLU A 3 61.66 -2.23 14.40
N SER A 4 60.95 -1.19 14.83
CA SER A 4 59.66 -1.34 15.52
C SER A 4 58.57 -1.65 14.50
N GLY A 5 58.15 -2.92 14.42
CA GLY A 5 56.97 -3.31 13.65
C GLY A 5 55.69 -2.65 14.16
N PRO A 6 54.69 -2.46 13.26
CA PRO A 6 53.44 -1.78 13.65
C PRO A 6 52.67 -2.59 14.71
N PRO A 7 51.93 -1.94 15.61
CA PRO A 7 51.21 -2.60 16.68
C PRO A 7 50.09 -3.50 16.09
N ARG A 8 50.06 -4.76 16.54
CA ARG A 8 48.98 -5.73 16.21
C ARG A 8 47.64 -5.14 16.70
N ARG A 9 46.74 -4.86 15.76
CA ARG A 9 45.36 -4.55 16.10
C ARG A 9 44.77 -5.80 16.78
N THR A 10 44.47 -5.66 18.06
CA THR A 10 43.63 -6.62 18.80
C THR A 10 42.23 -6.54 18.24
N THR A 11 41.85 -7.47 17.35
CA THR A 11 40.48 -7.71 16.96
C THR A 11 39.76 -8.28 18.18
N PHE A 12 38.95 -7.46 18.84
CA PHE A 12 38.01 -7.95 19.84
C PHE A 12 37.07 -8.96 19.15
N PRO A 13 36.91 -10.18 19.69
CA PRO A 13 35.95 -11.12 19.15
C PRO A 13 34.56 -10.49 19.26
N ASP A 14 33.88 -10.40 18.12
CA ASP A 14 32.49 -9.92 18.05
C ASP A 14 31.61 -10.93 18.81
N HIS A 15 31.32 -10.63 20.09
CA HIS A 15 30.48 -11.45 20.98
C HIS A 15 28.99 -11.33 20.60
N ARG A 16 28.67 -11.50 19.32
CA ARG A 16 27.28 -11.79 18.95
C ARG A 16 27.02 -13.23 19.36
N LEU A 17 26.21 -13.37 20.40
CA LEU A 17 25.67 -14.67 20.79
C LEU A 17 25.06 -15.33 19.54
N PRO A 18 25.34 -16.62 19.27
CA PRO A 18 24.75 -17.30 18.14
C PRO A 18 23.23 -17.29 18.29
N THR A 19 22.58 -16.47 17.48
CA THR A 19 21.12 -16.43 17.38
C THR A 19 20.65 -17.78 16.88
N THR A 20 19.66 -18.37 17.53
CA THR A 20 19.10 -19.64 17.03
C THR A 20 18.45 -19.36 15.66
N PRO A 21 18.53 -20.31 14.70
CA PRO A 21 17.94 -20.14 13.38
C PRO A 21 16.46 -19.70 13.41
N MET A 22 15.73 -20.11 14.44
CA MET A 22 14.34 -19.73 14.66
C MET A 22 14.18 -18.25 15.07
N ALA A 23 15.12 -17.70 15.83
CA ALA A 23 15.09 -16.29 16.24
C ALA A 23 15.42 -15.37 15.04
N GLU A 24 16.27 -15.80 14.12
CA GLU A 24 16.56 -15.07 12.88
C GLU A 24 15.36 -15.06 11.94
N ASP A 25 14.68 -16.20 11.75
CA ASP A 25 13.47 -16.28 10.93
C ASP A 25 12.34 -15.39 11.50
N PHE A 26 12.15 -15.42 12.81
CA PHE A 26 11.15 -14.58 13.46
C PHE A 26 11.45 -13.08 13.30
N ARG A 27 12.71 -12.69 13.49
CA ARG A 27 13.13 -11.32 13.27
C ARG A 27 12.93 -10.90 11.81
N GLN A 28 13.35 -11.73 10.84
CA GLN A 28 13.16 -11.49 9.42
C GLN A 28 11.67 -11.37 9.07
N PHE A 29 10.83 -12.24 9.61
CA PHE A 29 9.38 -12.17 9.43
C PHE A 29 8.81 -10.84 9.91
N VAL A 30 9.15 -10.41 11.14
CA VAL A 30 8.65 -9.16 11.70
C VAL A 30 9.15 -7.95 10.91
N GLU A 31 10.43 -7.91 10.55
CA GLU A 31 11.02 -6.84 9.73
C GLU A 31 10.31 -6.73 8.38
N SER A 32 10.17 -7.83 7.65
CA SER A 32 9.50 -7.86 6.33
C SER A 32 8.02 -7.51 6.43
N MET A 33 7.34 -7.97 7.49
CA MET A 33 5.95 -7.62 7.75
C MET A 33 5.77 -6.13 8.00
N LEU A 34 6.58 -5.54 8.87
CA LEU A 34 6.50 -4.11 9.20
C LEU A 34 6.85 -3.23 8.01
N LEU A 35 7.87 -3.60 7.22
CA LEU A 35 8.24 -2.86 6.00
C LEU A 35 7.10 -2.86 4.98
N SER A 36 6.47 -4.01 4.74
CA SER A 36 5.34 -4.11 3.81
C SER A 36 4.11 -3.35 4.32
N LEU A 37 3.84 -3.43 5.62
CA LEU A 37 2.74 -2.70 6.24
C LEU A 37 2.97 -1.19 6.14
N ALA A 38 4.19 -0.72 6.44
CA ALA A 38 4.55 0.69 6.34
C ALA A 38 4.49 1.21 4.89
N ALA A 39 4.75 0.35 3.89
CA ALA A 39 4.63 0.72 2.49
C ALA A 39 3.18 0.73 2.00
N LEU A 40 2.37 -0.27 2.35
CA LEU A 40 1.02 -0.44 1.80
C LEU A 40 -0.05 0.37 2.54
N LEU A 41 -0.01 0.41 3.87
CA LEU A 41 -1.09 1.00 4.69
C LEU A 41 -1.35 2.49 4.37
N PRO A 42 -0.31 3.34 4.24
CA PRO A 42 -0.53 4.75 3.92
C PRO A 42 -1.06 4.97 2.50
N ILE A 43 -0.61 4.16 1.51
CA ILE A 43 -1.04 4.30 0.10
C ILE A 43 -2.48 3.87 -0.07
N VAL A 44 -2.87 2.77 0.56
CA VAL A 44 -4.25 2.25 0.58
C VAL A 44 -5.18 3.21 1.35
N ASN A 45 -4.63 3.90 2.36
CA ASN A 45 -5.29 4.94 3.13
C ASN A 45 -6.72 4.58 3.59
N PRO A 46 -6.90 3.54 4.43
CA PRO A 46 -8.23 3.05 4.80
C PRO A 46 -9.12 4.11 5.46
N LEU A 47 -8.52 5.01 6.26
CA LEU A 47 -9.26 6.09 6.95
C LEU A 47 -9.70 7.18 5.97
N GLY A 48 -8.84 7.58 5.04
CA GLY A 48 -9.17 8.57 4.01
C GLY A 48 -10.22 8.06 3.01
N ALA A 49 -10.32 6.74 2.81
CA ALA A 49 -11.35 6.14 1.97
C ALA A 49 -12.75 6.16 2.62
N ALA A 50 -12.86 6.24 3.95
CA ALA A 50 -14.12 6.13 4.66
C ALA A 50 -15.16 7.22 4.29
N PRO A 51 -14.83 8.53 4.20
CA PRO A 51 -15.78 9.56 3.76
C PRO A 51 -16.27 9.33 2.33
N VAL A 52 -15.35 9.01 1.41
CA VAL A 52 -15.70 8.75 0.00
C VAL A 52 -16.57 7.50 -0.13
N TYR A 53 -16.29 6.47 0.65
CA TYR A 53 -17.13 5.27 0.72
C TYR A 53 -18.56 5.62 1.17
N LEU A 54 -18.72 6.40 2.24
CA LEU A 54 -20.05 6.80 2.72
C LEU A 54 -20.79 7.64 1.67
N ALA A 55 -20.13 8.62 1.05
CA ALA A 55 -20.73 9.42 0.00
C ALA A 55 -21.27 8.57 -1.17
N LYS A 56 -20.56 7.47 -1.49
CA LYS A 56 -20.98 6.54 -2.56
C LYS A 56 -22.02 5.49 -2.14
N THR A 57 -22.36 5.42 -0.86
CA THR A 57 -23.21 4.35 -0.30
C THR A 57 -24.36 4.86 0.56
N VAL A 58 -24.72 6.14 0.41
CA VAL A 58 -25.82 6.80 1.15
C VAL A 58 -27.18 6.09 1.00
N ASP A 59 -27.37 5.41 -0.13
CA ASP A 59 -28.60 4.71 -0.50
C ASP A 59 -28.73 3.30 0.11
N LEU A 60 -27.70 2.84 0.85
CA LEU A 60 -27.64 1.47 1.36
C LEU A 60 -28.14 1.33 2.81
N THR A 61 -28.73 0.20 3.09
CA THR A 61 -29.11 -0.22 4.43
C THR A 61 -27.89 -0.62 5.27
N PRO A 62 -27.96 -0.64 6.62
CA PRO A 62 -26.86 -1.09 7.49
C PRO A 62 -26.37 -2.51 7.20
N ALA A 63 -27.28 -3.41 6.72
CA ALA A 63 -26.93 -4.78 6.34
C ALA A 63 -26.15 -4.81 5.02
N GLU A 64 -26.53 -3.99 4.03
CA GLU A 64 -25.82 -3.83 2.77
C GLU A 64 -24.45 -3.20 2.98
N HIS A 65 -24.32 -2.21 3.86
CA HIS A 65 -23.03 -1.65 4.27
C HIS A 65 -22.09 -2.71 4.86
N ALA A 66 -22.60 -3.58 5.74
CA ALA A 66 -21.81 -4.67 6.33
C ALA A 66 -21.34 -5.69 5.27
N TYR A 67 -22.21 -6.02 4.32
CA TYR A 67 -21.88 -6.90 3.20
C TYR A 67 -20.83 -6.25 2.29
N LEU A 68 -21.04 -4.98 1.93
CA LEU A 68 -20.19 -4.25 0.99
C LEU A 68 -18.78 -4.03 1.57
N SER A 69 -18.66 -3.58 2.82
CA SER A 69 -17.36 -3.40 3.48
C SER A 69 -16.55 -4.69 3.54
N ARG A 70 -17.20 -5.83 3.84
CA ARG A 70 -16.54 -7.14 3.82
C ARG A 70 -16.09 -7.53 2.40
N ARG A 71 -16.93 -7.32 1.38
CA ARG A 71 -16.60 -7.64 -0.02
C ARG A 71 -15.45 -6.79 -0.54
N VAL A 72 -15.46 -5.50 -0.25
CA VAL A 72 -14.38 -4.58 -0.62
C VAL A 72 -13.06 -5.01 0.02
N ALA A 73 -13.04 -5.32 1.32
CA ALA A 73 -11.84 -5.78 2.01
C ALA A 73 -11.27 -7.08 1.41
N ILE A 74 -12.13 -8.05 1.08
CA ILE A 74 -11.73 -9.30 0.43
C ILE A 74 -11.16 -9.03 -0.97
N ASN A 75 -11.82 -8.19 -1.77
CA ASN A 75 -11.34 -7.83 -3.09
C ASN A 75 -9.98 -7.11 -3.03
N CYS A 76 -9.79 -6.19 -2.08
CA CYS A 76 -8.52 -5.50 -1.85
C CYS A 76 -7.41 -6.50 -1.52
N PHE A 77 -7.68 -7.44 -0.59
CA PHE A 77 -6.73 -8.50 -0.25
C PHE A 77 -6.33 -9.33 -1.46
N LEU A 78 -7.33 -9.81 -2.22
CA LEU A 78 -7.08 -10.66 -3.40
C LEU A 78 -6.33 -9.90 -4.50
N LEU A 79 -6.65 -8.62 -4.71
CA LEU A 79 -5.98 -7.81 -5.73
C LEU A 79 -4.52 -7.51 -5.35
N LEU A 80 -4.25 -7.17 -4.09
CA LEU A 80 -2.89 -6.98 -3.59
C LEU A 80 -2.09 -8.29 -3.62
N LEU A 81 -2.71 -9.40 -3.21
CA LEU A 81 -2.08 -10.72 -3.25
C LEU A 81 -1.75 -11.15 -4.69
N ALA A 82 -2.67 -10.96 -5.64
CA ALA A 82 -2.42 -11.22 -7.05
C ALA A 82 -1.27 -10.35 -7.58
N SER A 83 -1.24 -9.06 -7.22
CA SER A 83 -0.15 -8.14 -7.58
C SER A 83 1.20 -8.60 -7.02
N LEU A 84 1.24 -9.07 -5.77
CA LEU A 84 2.43 -9.60 -5.15
C LEU A 84 2.97 -10.85 -5.86
N LEU A 85 2.08 -11.80 -6.16
CA LEU A 85 2.48 -13.14 -6.63
C LEU A 85 2.71 -13.20 -8.15
N ILE A 86 1.90 -12.47 -8.91
CA ILE A 86 1.84 -12.59 -10.37
C ILE A 86 2.34 -11.31 -11.05
N GLY A 87 2.38 -10.18 -10.32
CA GLY A 87 2.64 -8.88 -10.91
C GLY A 87 3.96 -8.79 -11.66
N ALA A 88 5.05 -9.35 -11.11
CA ALA A 88 6.35 -9.35 -11.78
C ALA A 88 6.33 -10.13 -13.11
N TYR A 89 5.67 -11.29 -13.16
CA TYR A 89 5.53 -12.09 -14.40
C TYR A 89 4.71 -11.36 -15.46
N VAL A 90 3.68 -10.61 -15.03
CA VAL A 90 2.87 -9.78 -15.96
C VAL A 90 3.74 -8.66 -16.54
N LEU A 91 4.57 -8.02 -15.73
CA LEU A 91 5.47 -6.98 -16.22
C LEU A 91 6.50 -7.54 -17.22
N ASP A 92 7.10 -8.67 -16.92
CA ASP A 92 8.05 -9.34 -17.80
C ASP A 92 7.41 -9.69 -19.14
N PHE A 93 6.17 -10.19 -19.13
CA PHE A 93 5.41 -10.46 -20.35
C PHE A 93 5.23 -9.24 -21.24
N PHE A 94 5.02 -8.05 -20.66
CA PHE A 94 4.92 -6.78 -21.39
C PHE A 94 6.28 -6.12 -21.64
N GLY A 95 7.38 -6.69 -21.21
CA GLY A 95 8.71 -6.09 -21.30
C GLY A 95 8.89 -4.84 -20.44
N LEU A 96 8.10 -4.71 -19.36
CA LEU A 96 8.13 -3.59 -18.44
C LEU A 96 9.02 -3.90 -17.24
N SER A 97 9.90 -2.97 -16.89
CA SER A 97 10.69 -3.09 -15.66
C SER A 97 9.96 -2.52 -14.45
N VAL A 98 10.24 -3.07 -13.27
CA VAL A 98 9.67 -2.59 -11.99
C VAL A 98 9.91 -1.09 -11.77
N PRO A 99 11.09 -0.50 -12.05
CA PRO A 99 11.31 0.93 -11.92
C PRO A 99 10.38 1.79 -12.79
N ILE A 100 10.05 1.35 -14.02
CA ILE A 100 9.08 2.06 -14.89
C ILE A 100 7.69 2.09 -14.23
N VAL A 101 7.27 0.97 -13.66
CA VAL A 101 5.97 0.87 -12.96
C VAL A 101 5.95 1.72 -11.69
N GLN A 102 7.07 1.82 -10.99
CA GLN A 102 7.22 2.73 -9.84
C GLN A 102 7.07 4.20 -10.26
N VAL A 103 7.72 4.62 -11.35
CA VAL A 103 7.57 5.99 -11.88
C VAL A 103 6.11 6.26 -12.25
N ALA A 104 5.49 5.39 -13.05
CA ALA A 104 4.10 5.54 -13.48
C ALA A 104 3.13 5.51 -12.30
N GLY A 105 3.28 4.54 -11.38
CA GLY A 105 2.47 4.43 -10.17
C GLY A 105 2.61 5.63 -9.24
N GLY A 106 3.84 6.13 -9.06
CA GLY A 106 4.12 7.34 -8.28
C GLY A 106 3.46 8.58 -8.85
N LEU A 107 3.50 8.77 -10.17
CA LEU A 107 2.80 9.87 -10.85
C LEU A 107 1.28 9.82 -10.64
N VAL A 108 0.68 8.63 -10.75
CA VAL A 108 -0.76 8.45 -10.51
C VAL A 108 -1.11 8.77 -9.07
N VAL A 109 -0.31 8.31 -8.10
CA VAL A 109 -0.52 8.62 -6.67
C VAL A 109 -0.39 10.11 -6.39
N CYS A 110 0.62 10.79 -6.97
CA CYS A 110 0.77 12.24 -6.85
C CYS A 110 -0.43 12.99 -7.43
N SER A 111 -0.91 12.59 -8.61
CA SER A 111 -2.08 13.20 -9.25
C SER A 111 -3.34 13.05 -8.39
N LEU A 112 -3.59 11.84 -7.86
CA LEU A 112 -4.71 11.59 -6.97
C LEU A 112 -4.62 12.41 -5.68
N ALA A 113 -3.45 12.43 -5.05
CA ALA A 113 -3.22 13.18 -3.83
C ALA A 113 -3.38 14.70 -4.05
N TRP A 114 -2.90 15.20 -5.19
CA TRP A 114 -3.07 16.60 -5.58
C TRP A 114 -4.55 16.97 -5.76
N THR A 115 -5.33 16.12 -6.40
CA THR A 115 -6.79 16.30 -6.54
C THR A 115 -7.44 16.37 -5.17
N LEU A 116 -7.15 15.42 -4.26
CA LEU A 116 -7.72 15.38 -2.91
C LEU A 116 -7.31 16.59 -2.05
N LEU A 117 -6.12 17.18 -2.26
CA LEU A 117 -5.67 18.37 -1.55
C LEU A 117 -6.41 19.64 -2.00
N ASN A 118 -6.75 19.71 -3.28
CA ASN A 118 -7.36 20.90 -3.88
C ASN A 118 -8.89 20.82 -4.01
N GLU A 119 -9.50 19.71 -3.56
CA GLU A 119 -10.96 19.60 -3.55
C GLU A 119 -11.58 20.69 -2.64
N PRO A 120 -12.60 21.43 -3.15
CA PRO A 120 -13.39 22.31 -2.31
C PRO A 120 -14.05 21.55 -1.15
N ASP A 121 -14.29 22.22 -0.03
CA ASP A 121 -14.98 21.64 1.14
C ASP A 121 -16.47 21.30 0.87
N GLU A 122 -16.95 21.48 -0.36
CA GLU A 122 -18.27 21.10 -0.81
C GLU A 122 -18.39 19.59 -1.10
N PRO A 123 -19.59 19.01 -0.94
CA PRO A 123 -19.80 17.58 -1.22
C PRO A 123 -19.37 17.26 -2.66
N ILE A 124 -18.51 16.26 -2.80
CA ILE A 124 -17.80 15.86 -4.02
C ILE A 124 -18.80 15.65 -5.17
N GLU A 125 -19.00 16.66 -6.04
CA GLU A 125 -19.98 16.61 -7.14
C GLU A 125 -19.69 15.54 -8.19
N TRP A 126 -18.41 15.25 -8.48
CA TRP A 126 -18.06 14.18 -9.42
C TRP A 126 -18.51 12.79 -8.93
N VAL A 127 -18.79 12.64 -7.63
CA VAL A 127 -19.37 11.43 -7.04
C VAL A 127 -20.84 11.28 -7.47
N HIS A 128 -21.56 12.40 -7.67
CA HIS A 128 -22.96 12.38 -8.11
C HIS A 128 -23.14 12.00 -9.58
N ASP A 129 -22.22 12.40 -10.47
CA ASP A 129 -22.35 12.11 -11.90
C ASP A 129 -22.06 10.64 -12.22
N ALA A 130 -21.12 10.01 -11.53
CA ALA A 130 -20.90 8.57 -11.64
C ALA A 130 -22.06 7.73 -11.06
N ALA A 131 -22.80 8.27 -10.08
CA ALA A 131 -23.94 7.59 -9.46
C ALA A 131 -25.24 7.70 -10.27
N LYS A 132 -25.41 8.76 -11.08
CA LYS A 132 -26.62 9.00 -11.88
C LYS A 132 -26.75 8.10 -13.12
N ALA A 133 -25.67 7.49 -13.59
CA ALA A 133 -25.66 6.79 -14.88
C ALA A 133 -26.02 5.30 -14.81
N ILE A 134 -26.29 4.70 -13.64
CA ILE A 134 -26.40 3.23 -13.54
C ILE A 134 -27.66 2.85 -12.76
N THR A 135 -28.61 2.24 -13.45
CA THR A 135 -29.62 1.30 -12.89
C THR A 135 -28.93 0.49 -11.78
N ARG A 136 -29.42 0.52 -10.52
CA ARG A 136 -28.82 -0.07 -9.30
C ARG A 136 -27.91 -1.27 -9.64
N PRO A 137 -26.58 -1.10 -9.76
CA PRO A 137 -25.71 -2.22 -10.07
C PRO A 137 -25.73 -3.20 -8.89
N ASP A 138 -25.60 -4.48 -9.18
CA ASP A 138 -25.44 -5.52 -8.16
C ASP A 138 -24.34 -5.09 -7.19
N LEU A 139 -24.59 -5.24 -5.88
CA LEU A 139 -23.65 -4.87 -4.82
C LEU A 139 -22.26 -5.49 -5.03
N ARG A 140 -22.18 -6.64 -5.73
CA ARG A 140 -20.90 -7.28 -6.08
C ARG A 140 -20.08 -6.45 -7.07
N THR A 141 -20.74 -5.96 -8.12
CA THR A 141 -20.10 -5.09 -9.13
C THR A 141 -19.65 -3.80 -8.46
N ARG A 142 -20.51 -3.21 -7.64
CA ARG A 142 -20.22 -1.98 -6.87
C ARG A 142 -19.08 -2.15 -5.87
N ALA A 143 -18.94 -3.33 -5.27
CA ALA A 143 -17.81 -3.66 -4.39
C ALA A 143 -16.48 -3.66 -5.13
N PHE A 144 -16.43 -4.14 -6.37
CA PHE A 144 -15.19 -4.16 -7.14
C PHE A 144 -14.92 -2.82 -7.80
N TYR A 145 -15.85 -2.33 -8.60
CA TYR A 145 -15.75 -1.03 -9.25
C TYR A 145 -16.95 -0.15 -8.86
N PRO A 146 -16.74 1.06 -8.35
CA PRO A 146 -15.45 1.76 -8.20
C PRO A 146 -14.80 1.63 -6.81
N LEU A 147 -15.34 0.84 -5.87
CA LEU A 147 -14.93 0.90 -4.47
C LEU A 147 -13.57 0.22 -4.20
N THR A 148 -13.36 -1.00 -4.71
CA THR A 148 -12.04 -1.63 -4.60
C THR A 148 -11.07 -0.94 -5.54
N LEU A 149 -11.38 -0.92 -6.83
CA LEU A 149 -10.57 -0.33 -7.89
C LEU A 149 -11.37 0.81 -8.55
N PRO A 150 -10.87 2.05 -8.63
CA PRO A 150 -9.55 2.52 -8.22
C PRO A 150 -9.51 3.16 -6.82
N LEU A 151 -10.63 3.21 -6.06
CA LEU A 151 -10.76 4.05 -4.87
C LEU A 151 -9.77 3.65 -3.75
N ILE A 152 -9.69 2.35 -3.41
CA ILE A 152 -8.88 1.87 -2.29
C ILE A 152 -7.58 1.25 -2.78
N VAL A 153 -7.64 0.36 -3.75
CA VAL A 153 -6.47 -0.25 -4.37
C VAL A 153 -6.31 0.33 -5.77
N GLY A 154 -5.49 1.37 -5.86
CA GLY A 154 -5.17 2.05 -7.12
C GLY A 154 -3.84 1.55 -7.72
N PRO A 155 -3.45 2.11 -8.89
CA PRO A 155 -2.19 1.76 -9.57
C PRO A 155 -0.96 1.88 -8.69
N GLY A 156 -0.94 2.84 -7.75
CA GLY A 156 0.16 3.04 -6.81
C GLY A 156 0.35 1.88 -5.83
N SER A 157 -0.74 1.40 -5.20
CA SER A 157 -0.67 0.25 -4.27
C SER A 157 -0.37 -1.05 -5.00
N ILE A 158 -0.86 -1.21 -6.24
CA ILE A 158 -0.50 -2.32 -7.13
C ILE A 158 0.99 -2.29 -7.45
N SER A 159 1.54 -1.13 -7.85
CA SER A 159 2.97 -0.95 -8.13
C SER A 159 3.85 -1.34 -6.93
N VAL A 160 3.46 -0.92 -5.72
CA VAL A 160 4.20 -1.29 -4.50
C VAL A 160 4.11 -2.78 -4.21
N ALA A 161 2.93 -3.40 -4.35
CA ALA A 161 2.77 -4.84 -4.16
C ALA A 161 3.61 -5.65 -5.16
N ILE A 162 3.66 -5.23 -6.43
CA ILE A 162 4.53 -5.83 -7.47
C ILE A 162 6.00 -5.67 -7.08
N THR A 163 6.40 -4.47 -6.62
CA THR A 163 7.80 -4.20 -6.21
C THR A 163 8.22 -5.12 -5.05
N ILE A 164 7.35 -5.30 -4.06
CA ILE A 164 7.61 -6.22 -2.94
C ILE A 164 7.76 -7.64 -3.46
N GLY A 165 6.89 -8.09 -4.37
CA GLY A 165 6.95 -9.42 -4.97
C GLY A 165 8.21 -9.66 -5.82
N ALA A 166 8.63 -8.66 -6.60
CA ALA A 166 9.81 -8.74 -7.47
C ALA A 166 11.14 -8.75 -6.70
N ASN A 167 11.18 -8.16 -5.50
CA ASN A 167 12.40 -8.06 -4.67
C ASN A 167 12.54 -9.20 -3.65
N GLN A 168 11.93 -10.36 -3.90
CA GLN A 168 12.04 -11.50 -2.97
C GLN A 168 13.40 -12.21 -3.06
N SER A 169 13.82 -12.81 -1.93
CA SER A 169 15.07 -13.54 -1.81
C SER A 169 15.11 -14.79 -2.69
N GLN A 170 16.28 -15.10 -3.26
CA GLN A 170 16.53 -16.36 -3.99
C GLN A 170 16.65 -17.58 -3.05
N ASN A 171 16.88 -17.38 -1.75
CA ASN A 171 16.95 -18.46 -0.78
C ASN A 171 15.54 -18.94 -0.41
N VAL A 172 15.26 -20.22 -0.59
CA VAL A 172 13.95 -20.85 -0.37
C VAL A 172 13.41 -20.59 1.04
N ARG A 173 14.25 -20.70 2.08
CA ARG A 173 13.86 -20.45 3.47
C ARG A 173 13.42 -18.99 3.66
N SER A 174 14.24 -18.04 3.24
CA SER A 174 13.94 -16.62 3.31
C SER A 174 12.74 -16.24 2.43
N LEU A 175 12.56 -16.89 1.28
CA LEU A 175 11.40 -16.72 0.41
C LEU A 175 10.10 -17.09 1.14
N ILE A 176 10.06 -18.24 1.82
CA ILE A 176 8.88 -18.67 2.57
C ILE A 176 8.57 -17.72 3.71
N VAL A 177 9.58 -17.34 4.50
CA VAL A 177 9.42 -16.41 5.63
C VAL A 177 8.92 -15.05 5.16
N ASN A 178 9.53 -14.47 4.12
CA ASN A 178 9.16 -13.17 3.56
C ASN A 178 7.76 -13.22 2.93
N SER A 179 7.43 -14.25 2.18
CA SER A 179 6.10 -14.40 1.57
C SER A 179 5.00 -14.47 2.64
N ALA A 180 5.23 -15.25 3.70
CA ALA A 180 4.31 -15.30 4.83
C ALA A 180 4.15 -13.94 5.53
N ALA A 181 5.25 -13.19 5.70
CA ALA A 181 5.25 -11.85 6.27
C ALA A 181 4.45 -10.85 5.41
N HIS A 182 4.67 -10.87 4.08
CA HIS A 182 3.96 -9.99 3.15
C HIS A 182 2.46 -10.30 3.07
N ILE A 183 2.08 -11.59 3.03
CA ILE A 183 0.68 -12.02 3.05
C ILE A 183 0.00 -11.59 4.35
N THR A 184 0.69 -11.73 5.49
CA THR A 184 0.19 -11.28 6.80
C THR A 184 -0.02 -9.76 6.81
N SER A 185 0.90 -8.98 6.24
CA SER A 185 0.75 -7.52 6.12
C SER A 185 -0.47 -7.14 5.28
N MET A 186 -0.69 -7.81 4.14
CA MET A 186 -1.84 -7.57 3.28
C MET A 186 -3.16 -7.93 3.99
N LEU A 187 -3.15 -8.98 4.80
CA LEU A 187 -4.30 -9.35 5.62
C LEU A 187 -4.61 -8.27 6.67
N ILE A 188 -3.58 -7.74 7.33
CA ILE A 188 -3.73 -6.63 8.30
C ILE A 188 -4.29 -5.39 7.58
N VAL A 189 -3.78 -5.04 6.40
CA VAL A 189 -4.32 -3.94 5.57
C VAL A 189 -5.79 -4.18 5.22
N ALA A 190 -6.15 -5.39 4.81
CA ALA A 190 -7.53 -5.75 4.49
C ALA A 190 -8.47 -5.65 5.72
N ILE A 191 -7.98 -6.04 6.89
CA ILE A 191 -8.71 -5.87 8.15
C ILE A 191 -8.87 -4.38 8.48
N ALA A 192 -7.83 -3.57 8.30
CA ALA A 192 -7.90 -2.12 8.50
C ALA A 192 -8.91 -1.47 7.55
N ILE A 193 -8.96 -1.88 6.27
CA ILE A 193 -9.98 -1.46 5.30
C ILE A 193 -11.37 -1.86 5.81
N PHE A 194 -11.57 -3.13 6.18
CA PHE A 194 -12.85 -3.61 6.67
C PHE A 194 -13.35 -2.79 7.86
N VAL A 195 -12.49 -2.59 8.87
CA VAL A 195 -12.82 -1.83 10.08
C VAL A 195 -13.14 -0.38 9.75
N SER A 196 -12.32 0.28 8.92
CA SER A 196 -12.53 1.67 8.52
C SER A 196 -13.85 1.87 7.77
N LEU A 197 -14.18 0.99 6.82
CA LEU A 197 -15.43 1.08 6.06
C LEU A 197 -16.64 0.65 6.89
N ARG A 198 -16.51 -0.36 7.74
CA ARG A 198 -17.60 -0.86 8.59
C ARG A 198 -18.05 0.16 9.62
N TYR A 199 -17.09 0.93 10.15
CA TYR A 199 -17.32 1.95 11.17
C TYR A 199 -17.21 3.40 10.61
N ALA A 200 -17.22 3.55 9.29
CA ALA A 200 -17.04 4.83 8.60
C ALA A 200 -17.99 5.92 9.15
N GLU A 201 -19.29 5.62 9.28
CA GLU A 201 -20.28 6.56 9.83
C GLU A 201 -19.94 7.00 11.26
N THR A 202 -19.54 6.06 12.11
CA THR A 202 -19.17 6.36 13.49
C THR A 202 -17.90 7.20 13.56
N ILE A 203 -16.92 6.92 12.72
CA ILE A 203 -15.65 7.65 12.64
C ILE A 203 -15.96 9.12 12.24
N ILE A 204 -16.68 9.31 11.14
CA ILE A 204 -16.99 10.64 10.60
C ILE A 204 -17.88 11.44 11.56
N ARG A 205 -18.87 10.80 12.17
CA ARG A 205 -19.73 11.46 13.16
C ARG A 205 -18.95 11.93 14.39
N ARG A 206 -17.95 11.16 14.85
CA ARG A 206 -17.09 11.55 15.98
C ARG A 206 -16.09 12.65 15.64
N LEU A 207 -15.56 12.66 14.43
CA LEU A 207 -14.64 13.68 13.95
C LEU A 207 -15.32 15.01 13.66
N GLY A 208 -16.60 14.97 13.29
CA GLY A 208 -17.34 16.14 12.81
C GLY A 208 -16.84 16.64 11.44
N PRO A 209 -17.49 17.68 10.88
CA PRO A 209 -17.13 18.19 9.54
C PRO A 209 -15.69 18.69 9.47
N THR A 210 -15.26 19.50 10.42
CA THR A 210 -13.89 20.05 10.47
C THR A 210 -12.85 18.96 10.65
N GLY A 211 -13.07 18.01 11.57
CA GLY A 211 -12.14 16.88 11.79
C GLY A 211 -12.00 15.99 10.56
N THR A 212 -13.10 15.76 9.85
CA THR A 212 -13.11 14.99 8.59
C THR A 212 -12.32 15.71 7.49
N ALA A 213 -12.51 17.02 7.32
CA ALA A 213 -11.76 17.81 6.36
C ALA A 213 -10.24 17.80 6.66
N VAL A 214 -9.86 18.01 7.93
CA VAL A 214 -8.46 17.95 8.37
C VAL A 214 -7.86 16.56 8.11
N MET A 215 -8.60 15.49 8.45
CA MET A 215 -8.15 14.11 8.21
C MET A 215 -7.94 13.83 6.72
N LEU A 216 -8.85 14.27 5.85
CA LEU A 216 -8.73 14.10 4.40
C LEU A 216 -7.51 14.84 3.86
N ARG A 217 -7.32 16.11 4.21
CA ARG A 217 -6.18 16.92 3.75
C ARG A 217 -4.85 16.39 4.25
N LEU A 218 -4.77 15.96 5.53
CA LEU A 218 -3.56 15.35 6.08
C LEU A 218 -3.24 14.02 5.37
N SER A 219 -4.25 13.18 5.15
CA SER A 219 -4.10 11.94 4.40
C SER A 219 -3.64 12.18 2.97
N ALA A 220 -4.22 13.17 2.28
CA ALA A 220 -3.84 13.55 0.93
C ALA A 220 -2.39 14.06 0.87
N PHE A 221 -1.95 14.86 1.85
CA PHE A 221 -0.57 15.33 1.93
C PHE A 221 0.42 14.17 2.13
N ILE A 222 0.12 13.25 3.05
CA ILE A 222 0.94 12.04 3.26
C ILE A 222 1.00 11.21 1.98
N LEU A 223 -0.15 11.04 1.30
CA LEU A 223 -0.22 10.31 0.03
C LEU A 223 0.63 10.98 -1.06
N LEU A 224 0.65 12.32 -1.12
CA LEU A 224 1.52 13.06 -2.04
C LEU A 224 3.00 12.79 -1.77
N CYS A 225 3.42 12.85 -0.50
CA CYS A 225 4.81 12.56 -0.10
C CYS A 225 5.21 11.13 -0.50
N ILE A 226 4.31 10.15 -0.31
CA ILE A 226 4.55 8.76 -0.68
C ILE A 226 4.63 8.61 -2.20
N GLY A 227 3.73 9.27 -2.95
CA GLY A 227 3.77 9.27 -4.42
C GLY A 227 5.10 9.79 -4.95
N VAL A 228 5.60 10.90 -4.40
CA VAL A 228 6.93 11.46 -4.72
C VAL A 228 8.04 10.48 -4.38
N GLN A 229 7.97 9.80 -3.23
CA GLN A 229 8.97 8.80 -2.81
C GLN A 229 9.01 7.61 -3.77
N ILE A 230 7.86 7.07 -4.18
CA ILE A 230 7.77 5.96 -5.14
C ILE A 230 8.36 6.38 -6.49
N LEU A 231 8.00 7.56 -6.98
CA LEU A 231 8.51 8.14 -8.22
C LEU A 231 10.04 8.30 -8.16
N TRP A 232 10.56 8.84 -7.06
CA TRP A 232 12.00 9.00 -6.84
C TRP A 232 12.73 7.66 -6.85
N ASN A 233 12.19 6.65 -6.18
CA ASN A 233 12.77 5.30 -6.14
C ASN A 233 12.86 4.70 -7.55
N GLY A 234 11.79 4.82 -8.34
CA GLY A 234 11.78 4.35 -9.73
C GLY A 234 12.76 5.13 -10.61
N ALA A 235 12.75 6.46 -10.55
CA ALA A 235 13.63 7.32 -11.32
C ALA A 235 15.11 7.09 -10.98
N SER A 236 15.45 6.97 -9.70
CA SER A 236 16.82 6.70 -9.26
C SER A 236 17.31 5.31 -9.68
N ALA A 237 16.44 4.31 -9.68
CA ALA A 237 16.78 2.98 -10.18
C ALA A 237 17.03 3.00 -11.71
N LEU A 238 16.22 3.70 -12.49
CA LEU A 238 16.44 3.88 -13.92
C LEU A 238 17.75 4.63 -14.21
N TRP A 239 18.03 5.70 -13.45
CA TRP A 239 19.28 6.45 -13.60
C TRP A 239 20.52 5.58 -13.42
N ARG A 240 20.52 4.69 -12.43
CA ARG A 240 21.64 3.74 -12.18
C ARG A 240 21.85 2.75 -13.31
N THR A 241 20.84 2.44 -14.10
CA THR A 241 21.00 1.59 -15.30
C THR A 241 21.68 2.32 -16.46
N LEU A 242 21.60 3.65 -16.50
CA LEU A 242 22.23 4.48 -17.54
C LEU A 242 23.68 4.85 -17.21
N THR A 243 24.07 4.83 -15.95
CA THR A 243 25.43 5.14 -15.48
C THR A 243 26.02 3.90 -14.79
N PRO A 244 26.45 2.86 -15.56
CA PRO A 244 27.20 1.76 -14.97
C PRO A 244 28.54 2.31 -14.47
N VAL A 245 28.79 2.20 -13.15
CA VAL A 245 30.09 2.51 -12.53
C VAL A 245 31.03 1.35 -12.73
#